data_e569b44c96b0f193befeb5afbd899cac
#
_entry.id   e569b44c96b0f193befeb5afbd899cac
#
_cell.length_a   1.000
_cell.length_b   1.000
_cell.length_c   1.000
_cell.angle_alpha   90.00
_cell.angle_beta   90.00
_cell.angle_gamma   90.00
#
_symmetry.space_group_name_H-M   'P 1'
#
loop_
_entity.id
_entity.type
_entity.pdbx_description
1 polymer ?
#
loop_
_entity_poly.entity_id
_entity_poly.type
_entity_poly.pdbx_seq_one_letter_code
_entity_poly.pdbx_strand_id
1 'polypeptide(L)'
;MRCPDHAVTRAIIEASGVPVAAPSANTSGRPSCTTAEHVREDMWGKIDGIVDGGPCQVGVESTIIDLTVTPPQLLRPGGLPLESLRDALGEVTVDKAVTQKMNDGEKPRAPGMKYRHYAPKAPVTVVTGGAKASARYLLTHAGEKSGIICFDEFTRLFDGHIVHPLGASDDKRAQAQHVFDALRTFDETNVGEIWAQCPDSKGLGLAIGNRLKKAAGFHVEDADDGKIVIGITGGTG
;
A
#
# COMPACT_ATOMS: atom_id res chain seq x y z
N MET A 1 -5.63 -13.43 -17.60
CA MET A 1 -4.89 -12.75 -18.68
C MET A 1 -4.75 -11.27 -18.33
N ARG A 2 -3.69 -10.59 -18.78
CA ARG A 2 -3.44 -9.17 -18.51
C ARG A 2 -3.06 -8.47 -19.82
N CYS A 3 -3.63 -7.29 -20.07
CA CYS A 3 -3.23 -6.40 -21.16
C CYS A 3 -2.69 -5.11 -20.52
N PRO A 4 -1.37 -4.85 -20.54
CA PRO A 4 -0.81 -3.68 -19.90
C PRO A 4 -1.15 -2.40 -20.65
N ASP A 5 -1.51 -1.36 -19.92
CA ASP A 5 -1.68 0.00 -20.45
C ASP A 5 -0.34 0.76 -20.38
N HIS A 6 0.64 0.28 -21.14
CA HIS A 6 1.96 0.88 -21.25
C HIS A 6 2.55 0.62 -22.63
N ALA A 7 2.82 1.67 -23.41
CA ALA A 7 3.19 1.58 -24.82
C ALA A 7 4.45 0.72 -25.05
N VAL A 8 5.51 0.95 -24.25
CA VAL A 8 6.77 0.18 -24.37
C VAL A 8 6.55 -1.28 -24.05
N THR A 9 5.80 -1.60 -23.00
CA THR A 9 5.50 -3.01 -22.63
C THR A 9 4.70 -3.71 -23.72
N ARG A 10 3.72 -3.04 -24.32
CA ARG A 10 2.95 -3.60 -25.44
C ARG A 10 3.84 -3.86 -26.66
N ALA A 11 4.69 -2.90 -27.01
CA ALA A 11 5.62 -3.07 -28.14
C ALA A 11 6.57 -4.27 -27.93
N ILE A 12 7.07 -4.49 -26.71
CA ILE A 12 7.89 -5.65 -26.36
C ILE A 12 7.09 -6.95 -26.53
N ILE A 13 5.85 -7.01 -26.03
CA ILE A 13 4.99 -8.19 -26.16
C ILE A 13 4.67 -8.46 -27.64
N GLU A 14 4.34 -7.46 -28.41
CA GLU A 14 4.08 -7.58 -29.86
C GLU A 14 5.32 -8.07 -30.61
N ALA A 15 6.49 -7.47 -30.33
CA ALA A 15 7.74 -7.89 -30.97
C ALA A 15 8.18 -9.31 -30.60
N SER A 16 7.83 -9.78 -29.40
CA SER A 16 8.15 -11.15 -28.97
C SER A 16 7.35 -12.23 -29.70
N GLY A 17 6.17 -11.90 -30.23
CA GLY A 17 5.26 -12.81 -30.90
C GLY A 17 4.69 -13.94 -30.02
N VAL A 18 4.90 -13.88 -28.69
CA VAL A 18 4.47 -14.89 -27.72
C VAL A 18 3.90 -14.25 -26.46
N PRO A 19 3.03 -14.96 -25.71
CA PRO A 19 2.62 -14.52 -24.40
C PRO A 19 3.81 -14.43 -23.43
N VAL A 20 3.86 -13.36 -22.65
CA VAL A 20 4.94 -13.11 -21.67
C VAL A 20 4.43 -13.36 -20.25
N ALA A 21 5.12 -14.20 -19.49
CA ALA A 21 4.86 -14.37 -18.06
C ALA A 21 5.62 -13.30 -17.29
N ALA A 22 4.91 -12.48 -16.52
CA ALA A 22 5.49 -11.32 -15.84
C ALA A 22 5.08 -11.28 -14.35
N PRO A 23 5.94 -11.74 -13.43
CA PRO A 23 5.79 -11.45 -11.99
C PRO A 23 6.22 -10.01 -11.67
N SER A 24 6.09 -9.60 -10.40
CA SER A 24 6.72 -8.37 -9.93
C SER A 24 8.25 -8.54 -9.91
N ALA A 25 8.99 -7.50 -10.35
CA ALA A 25 10.45 -7.53 -10.46
C ALA A 25 11.14 -7.12 -9.15
N ASN A 26 10.71 -7.66 -8.02
CA ASN A 26 11.28 -7.42 -6.70
C ASN A 26 11.71 -8.73 -6.03
N THR A 27 12.63 -8.64 -5.07
CA THR A 27 12.93 -9.75 -4.16
C THR A 27 11.68 -10.13 -3.37
N SER A 28 11.40 -11.44 -3.26
CA SER A 28 10.18 -11.94 -2.60
C SER A 28 10.03 -11.37 -1.18
N GLY A 29 8.86 -10.84 -0.87
CA GLY A 29 8.52 -10.24 0.41
C GLY A 29 8.81 -8.73 0.52
N ARG A 30 9.73 -8.18 -0.27
CA ARG A 30 10.01 -6.74 -0.30
C ARG A 30 8.88 -5.94 -0.98
N PRO A 31 8.80 -4.62 -0.75
CA PRO A 31 7.86 -3.76 -1.46
C PRO A 31 8.04 -3.85 -2.98
N SER A 32 6.94 -3.79 -3.74
CA SER A 32 7.00 -3.88 -5.20
C SER A 32 7.79 -2.73 -5.82
N CYS A 33 8.47 -3.01 -6.94
CA CYS A 33 9.21 -2.00 -7.69
C CYS A 33 8.25 -1.08 -8.44
N THR A 34 8.48 0.24 -8.38
CA THR A 34 7.72 1.26 -9.11
C THR A 34 8.59 2.11 -10.03
N THR A 35 9.92 1.92 -9.98
CA THR A 35 10.91 2.56 -10.83
C THR A 35 11.94 1.55 -11.33
N ALA A 36 12.68 1.88 -12.39
CA ALA A 36 13.78 1.06 -12.89
C ALA A 36 14.90 0.91 -11.84
N GLU A 37 15.13 1.93 -11.00
CA GLU A 37 16.12 1.89 -9.92
C GLU A 37 15.76 0.81 -8.88
N HIS A 38 14.50 0.72 -8.46
CA HIS A 38 14.04 -0.35 -7.55
C HIS A 38 14.28 -1.75 -8.15
N VAL A 39 14.08 -1.89 -9.47
CA VAL A 39 14.37 -3.16 -10.18
C VAL A 39 15.87 -3.43 -10.18
N ARG A 40 16.69 -2.40 -10.42
CA ARG A 40 18.15 -2.50 -10.40
C ARG A 40 18.67 -2.96 -9.03
N GLU A 41 18.17 -2.35 -7.94
CA GLU A 41 18.53 -2.73 -6.56
C GLU A 41 18.23 -4.21 -6.26
N ASP A 42 17.07 -4.69 -6.67
CA ASP A 42 16.60 -6.04 -6.34
C ASP A 42 17.15 -7.12 -7.29
N MET A 43 17.38 -6.79 -8.58
CA MET A 43 17.60 -7.76 -9.63
C MET A 43 18.96 -7.66 -10.34
N TRP A 44 19.82 -6.67 -9.99
CA TRP A 44 21.11 -6.54 -10.63
C TRP A 44 21.93 -7.84 -10.55
N GLY A 45 22.51 -8.26 -11.67
CA GLY A 45 23.27 -9.51 -11.78
C GLY A 45 22.45 -10.79 -11.77
N LYS A 46 21.10 -10.70 -11.71
CA LYS A 46 20.19 -11.85 -11.73
C LYS A 46 19.33 -11.92 -12.99
N ILE A 47 19.31 -10.86 -13.79
CA ILE A 47 18.55 -10.74 -15.05
C ILE A 47 19.43 -10.15 -16.13
N ASP A 48 19.07 -10.40 -17.40
CA ASP A 48 19.88 -10.03 -18.56
C ASP A 48 19.77 -8.54 -18.91
N GLY A 49 18.65 -7.88 -18.57
CA GLY A 49 18.46 -6.48 -18.89
C GLY A 49 17.26 -5.86 -18.20
N ILE A 50 17.25 -4.53 -18.15
CA ILE A 50 16.16 -3.70 -17.64
C ILE A 50 15.81 -2.70 -18.74
N VAL A 51 14.52 -2.64 -19.09
CA VAL A 51 14.00 -1.58 -19.96
C VAL A 51 13.32 -0.55 -19.07
N ASP A 52 13.91 0.63 -18.99
CA ASP A 52 13.32 1.73 -18.23
C ASP A 52 12.20 2.40 -19.04
N GLY A 53 10.97 2.19 -18.60
CA GLY A 53 9.76 2.81 -19.14
C GLY A 53 9.29 4.03 -18.36
N GLY A 54 10.09 4.51 -17.41
CA GLY A 54 9.74 5.55 -16.46
C GLY A 54 9.00 5.01 -15.21
N PRO A 55 8.65 5.89 -14.27
CA PRO A 55 7.97 5.52 -13.03
C PRO A 55 6.55 5.02 -13.30
N CYS A 56 6.07 4.09 -12.46
CA CYS A 56 4.72 3.56 -12.55
C CYS A 56 3.67 4.65 -12.31
N GLN A 57 2.72 4.80 -13.26
CA GLN A 57 1.69 5.83 -13.17
C GLN A 57 0.62 5.55 -12.11
N VAL A 58 0.36 4.28 -11.78
CA VAL A 58 -0.63 3.87 -10.77
C VAL A 58 0.03 3.56 -9.43
N GLY A 59 1.23 2.97 -9.44
CA GLY A 59 2.03 2.67 -8.27
C GLY A 59 1.63 1.41 -7.49
N VAL A 60 0.39 0.94 -7.61
CA VAL A 60 -0.07 -0.33 -7.03
C VAL A 60 -0.38 -1.35 -8.11
N GLU A 61 -0.32 -2.64 -7.75
CA GLU A 61 -0.55 -3.72 -8.71
C GLU A 61 -2.01 -3.78 -9.15
N SER A 62 -2.24 -4.52 -10.24
CA SER A 62 -3.57 -4.73 -10.84
C SER A 62 -4.59 -5.26 -9.83
N THR A 63 -5.84 -4.82 -9.98
CA THR A 63 -7.00 -5.41 -9.32
C THR A 63 -7.19 -6.85 -9.80
N ILE A 64 -7.49 -7.76 -8.88
CA ILE A 64 -7.78 -9.17 -9.19
C ILE A 64 -9.19 -9.49 -8.70
N ILE A 65 -10.03 -9.94 -9.64
CA ILE A 65 -11.39 -10.37 -9.38
C ILE A 65 -11.59 -11.82 -9.84
N ASP A 66 -12.28 -12.60 -9.04
CA ASP A 66 -12.74 -13.95 -9.38
C ASP A 66 -14.15 -13.86 -9.96
N LEU A 67 -14.28 -14.19 -11.25
CA LEU A 67 -15.54 -14.24 -11.99
C LEU A 67 -16.13 -15.66 -12.03
N THR A 68 -15.49 -16.64 -11.40
CA THR A 68 -15.98 -18.04 -11.38
C THR A 68 -16.98 -18.30 -10.26
N VAL A 69 -17.21 -17.30 -9.40
CA VAL A 69 -18.16 -17.34 -8.29
C VAL A 69 -19.26 -16.29 -8.47
N THR A 70 -20.42 -16.50 -7.85
CA THR A 70 -21.55 -15.57 -7.90
C THR A 70 -21.95 -15.21 -6.48
N PRO A 71 -21.98 -13.93 -6.10
CA PRO A 71 -21.48 -12.78 -6.89
C PRO A 71 -19.96 -12.82 -7.09
N PRO A 72 -19.42 -12.12 -8.11
CA PRO A 72 -17.97 -11.99 -8.32
C PRO A 72 -17.26 -11.51 -7.07
N GLN A 73 -16.00 -11.98 -6.87
CA GLN A 73 -15.26 -11.69 -5.64
C GLN A 73 -13.95 -10.96 -5.91
N LEU A 74 -13.77 -9.80 -5.27
CA LEU A 74 -12.49 -9.07 -5.27
C LEU A 74 -11.48 -9.81 -4.40
N LEU A 75 -10.41 -10.33 -5.01
CA LEU A 75 -9.33 -11.04 -4.34
C LEU A 75 -8.16 -10.10 -3.96
N ARG A 76 -7.91 -9.08 -4.76
CA ARG A 76 -6.88 -8.07 -4.49
C ARG A 76 -7.32 -6.72 -5.02
N PRO A 77 -7.45 -5.69 -4.18
CA PRO A 77 -7.67 -4.33 -4.65
C PRO A 77 -6.41 -3.79 -5.35
N GLY A 78 -6.58 -2.97 -6.37
CA GLY A 78 -5.51 -2.40 -7.19
C GLY A 78 -5.94 -1.12 -7.88
N GLY A 79 -5.33 -0.84 -9.05
CA GLY A 79 -5.57 0.39 -9.78
C GLY A 79 -7.01 0.61 -10.28
N LEU A 80 -7.82 -0.46 -10.43
CA LEU A 80 -9.24 -0.36 -10.71
C LEU A 80 -10.03 -0.42 -9.39
N PRO A 81 -10.74 0.66 -8.99
CA PRO A 81 -11.49 0.71 -7.74
C PRO A 81 -12.65 -0.29 -7.67
N LEU A 82 -13.01 -0.68 -6.44
CA LEU A 82 -14.16 -1.57 -6.18
C LEU A 82 -15.48 -0.98 -6.68
N GLU A 83 -15.64 0.33 -6.56
CA GLU A 83 -16.83 1.06 -7.02
C GLU A 83 -17.01 0.88 -8.53
N SER A 84 -15.95 1.04 -9.32
CA SER A 84 -16.01 0.82 -10.77
C SER A 84 -16.33 -0.62 -11.16
N LEU A 85 -15.89 -1.59 -10.36
CA LEU A 85 -16.27 -3.00 -10.56
C LEU A 85 -17.75 -3.21 -10.29
N ARG A 86 -18.29 -2.58 -9.24
CA ARG A 86 -19.71 -2.66 -8.90
C ARG A 86 -20.59 -1.96 -9.93
N ASP A 87 -20.16 -0.84 -10.47
CA ASP A 87 -20.86 -0.14 -11.55
C ASP A 87 -20.99 -1.01 -12.81
N ALA A 88 -19.95 -1.79 -13.12
CA ALA A 88 -19.90 -2.63 -14.31
C ALA A 88 -20.55 -4.01 -14.13
N LEU A 89 -20.47 -4.60 -12.94
CA LEU A 89 -20.84 -6.01 -12.69
C LEU A 89 -22.03 -6.18 -11.74
N GLY A 90 -22.49 -5.10 -11.10
CA GLY A 90 -23.48 -5.15 -10.03
C GLY A 90 -22.85 -5.52 -8.68
N GLU A 91 -23.39 -6.53 -8.00
CA GLU A 91 -22.84 -6.94 -6.71
C GLU A 91 -21.43 -7.55 -6.86
N VAL A 92 -20.49 -7.06 -6.06
CA VAL A 92 -19.13 -7.61 -5.95
C VAL A 92 -18.81 -7.75 -4.47
N THR A 93 -18.50 -8.96 -4.04
CA THR A 93 -18.03 -9.26 -2.68
C THR A 93 -16.53 -9.01 -2.55
N VAL A 94 -16.05 -8.85 -1.32
CA VAL A 94 -14.62 -8.64 -1.02
C VAL A 94 -14.11 -9.85 -0.24
N ASP A 95 -13.02 -10.46 -0.70
CA ASP A 95 -12.39 -11.58 0.00
C ASP A 95 -11.85 -11.13 1.37
N LYS A 96 -11.97 -12.00 2.37
CA LYS A 96 -11.50 -11.71 3.75
C LYS A 96 -10.03 -11.33 3.80
N ALA A 97 -9.18 -11.94 2.98
CA ALA A 97 -7.76 -11.65 2.92
C ALA A 97 -7.41 -10.23 2.43
N VAL A 98 -8.39 -9.45 1.95
CA VAL A 98 -8.22 -8.03 1.62
C VAL A 98 -8.16 -7.18 2.89
N THR A 99 -8.99 -7.50 3.88
CA THR A 99 -9.21 -6.66 5.08
C THR A 99 -8.67 -7.28 6.37
N GLN A 100 -8.43 -8.58 6.39
CA GLN A 100 -8.04 -9.33 7.57
C GLN A 100 -6.85 -10.23 7.29
N LYS A 101 -6.13 -10.59 8.35
CA LYS A 101 -5.09 -11.61 8.28
C LYS A 101 -5.71 -12.96 7.91
N MET A 102 -5.11 -13.67 6.96
CA MET A 102 -5.48 -15.06 6.64
C MET A 102 -5.15 -15.97 7.83
N ASN A 103 -5.96 -17.00 8.04
CA ASN A 103 -5.69 -18.00 9.04
C ASN A 103 -4.50 -18.91 8.64
N ASP A 104 -3.85 -19.49 9.64
CA ASP A 104 -2.77 -20.44 9.38
C ASP A 104 -3.32 -21.67 8.64
N GLY A 105 -2.68 -22.01 7.51
CA GLY A 105 -3.10 -23.12 6.64
C GLY A 105 -3.98 -22.73 5.46
N GLU A 106 -4.54 -21.52 5.42
CA GLU A 106 -5.27 -21.04 4.24
C GLU A 106 -4.32 -20.80 3.05
N LYS A 107 -4.68 -21.32 1.88
CA LYS A 107 -3.90 -21.12 0.65
C LYS A 107 -4.31 -19.82 -0.04
N PRO A 108 -3.34 -18.96 -0.39
CA PRO A 108 -3.62 -17.75 -1.18
C PRO A 108 -4.21 -18.12 -2.53
N ARG A 109 -5.34 -17.51 -2.90
CA ARG A 109 -6.00 -17.70 -4.21
C ARG A 109 -5.41 -16.81 -5.31
N ALA A 110 -4.66 -15.78 -4.92
CA ALA A 110 -4.03 -14.83 -5.83
C ALA A 110 -2.69 -14.32 -5.26
N PRO A 111 -1.78 -13.82 -6.13
CA PRO A 111 -0.56 -13.17 -5.68
C PRO A 111 -0.83 -11.97 -4.78
N GLY A 112 -0.02 -11.80 -3.73
CA GLY A 112 -0.17 -10.72 -2.77
C GLY A 112 -1.25 -10.94 -1.69
N MET A 113 -1.86 -12.13 -1.59
CA MET A 113 -2.83 -12.46 -0.53
C MET A 113 -2.18 -12.91 0.79
N LYS A 114 -0.89 -13.25 0.81
CA LYS A 114 -0.19 -13.59 2.06
C LYS A 114 -0.28 -12.46 3.08
N TYR A 115 -0.37 -12.81 4.38
CA TYR A 115 -0.62 -11.83 5.43
C TYR A 115 0.54 -10.83 5.64
N ARG A 116 1.80 -11.26 5.46
CA ARG A 116 2.97 -10.37 5.47
C ARG A 116 3.59 -10.34 4.09
N HIS A 117 3.42 -9.23 3.42
CA HIS A 117 3.93 -8.98 2.08
C HIS A 117 4.26 -7.49 1.97
N TYR A 118 5.17 -7.12 1.09
CA TYR A 118 5.62 -5.73 0.93
C TYR A 118 6.32 -5.14 2.17
N ALA A 119 6.81 -6.01 3.07
CA ALA A 119 7.35 -5.57 4.35
C ALA A 119 8.77 -5.00 4.19
N PRO A 120 9.04 -3.79 4.70
CA PRO A 120 10.38 -3.31 4.92
C PRO A 120 11.06 -4.10 6.06
N LYS A 121 12.36 -3.82 6.31
CA LYS A 121 13.12 -4.44 7.40
C LYS A 121 12.56 -4.07 8.76
N ALA A 122 12.30 -2.78 8.99
CA ALA A 122 11.70 -2.29 10.21
C ALA A 122 10.20 -2.65 10.31
N PRO A 123 9.69 -2.97 11.51
CA PRO A 123 8.28 -3.22 11.70
C PRO A 123 7.44 -1.97 11.39
N VAL A 124 6.26 -2.19 10.81
CA VAL A 124 5.33 -1.11 10.44
C VAL A 124 4.10 -1.17 11.35
N THR A 125 3.68 -0.03 11.86
CA THR A 125 2.37 0.19 12.49
C THR A 125 1.54 1.12 11.61
N VAL A 126 0.35 0.68 11.23
CA VAL A 126 -0.58 1.47 10.41
C VAL A 126 -1.60 2.13 11.28
N VAL A 127 -1.81 3.43 11.12
CA VAL A 127 -2.82 4.19 11.85
C VAL A 127 -3.96 4.58 10.92
N THR A 128 -5.15 4.06 11.22
CA THR A 128 -6.42 4.39 10.56
C THR A 128 -7.12 5.55 11.27
N GLY A 129 -8.21 6.03 10.68
CA GLY A 129 -8.98 7.15 11.20
C GLY A 129 -8.85 8.42 10.35
N GLY A 130 -9.47 9.52 10.82
CA GLY A 130 -9.42 10.81 10.13
C GLY A 130 -7.99 11.33 9.99
N ALA A 131 -7.66 12.02 8.88
CA ALA A 131 -6.29 12.46 8.58
C ALA A 131 -5.64 13.27 9.72
N LYS A 132 -6.38 14.16 10.36
CA LYS A 132 -5.88 14.93 11.53
C LYS A 132 -5.75 14.07 12.79
N ALA A 133 -6.67 13.14 13.01
CA ALA A 133 -6.65 12.26 14.17
C ALA A 133 -5.46 11.30 14.09
N SER A 134 -5.27 10.64 12.94
CA SER A 134 -4.14 9.74 12.72
C SER A 134 -2.79 10.46 12.80
N ALA A 135 -2.65 11.69 12.27
CA ALA A 135 -1.43 12.47 12.42
C ALA A 135 -1.09 12.77 13.88
N ARG A 136 -2.10 13.15 14.69
CA ARG A 136 -1.93 13.37 16.14
C ARG A 136 -1.57 12.08 16.87
N TYR A 137 -2.18 10.97 16.47
CA TYR A 137 -1.88 9.66 17.04
C TYR A 137 -0.41 9.30 16.80
N LEU A 138 0.08 9.45 15.57
CA LEU A 138 1.49 9.24 15.24
C LEU A 138 2.40 10.11 16.11
N LEU A 139 2.10 11.40 16.22
CA LEU A 139 2.91 12.36 16.98
C LEU A 139 3.04 11.99 18.47
N THR A 140 2.04 11.33 19.04
CA THR A 140 2.03 10.95 20.46
C THR A 140 2.62 9.57 20.73
N HIS A 141 2.75 8.71 19.71
CA HIS A 141 3.17 7.32 19.89
C HIS A 141 4.51 6.99 19.21
N ALA A 142 4.89 7.75 18.17
CA ALA A 142 6.17 7.55 17.50
C ALA A 142 7.34 7.92 18.42
N GLY A 143 8.29 7.00 18.57
CA GLY A 143 9.52 7.23 19.33
C GLY A 143 10.56 8.01 18.51
N GLU A 144 11.64 8.47 19.16
CA GLU A 144 12.69 9.28 18.52
C GLU A 144 13.34 8.61 17.29
N LYS A 145 13.35 7.28 17.23
CA LYS A 145 13.94 6.51 16.12
C LYS A 145 12.89 5.96 15.16
N SER A 146 11.68 6.51 15.18
CA SER A 146 10.62 6.09 14.28
C SER A 146 10.77 6.76 12.92
N GLY A 147 10.57 5.99 11.84
CA GLY A 147 10.27 6.50 10.51
C GLY A 147 8.79 6.82 10.39
N ILE A 148 8.46 7.89 9.69
CA ILE A 148 7.08 8.36 9.56
C ILE A 148 6.68 8.38 8.10
N ILE A 149 5.57 7.71 7.78
CA ILE A 149 4.85 7.85 6.51
C ILE A 149 3.58 8.62 6.80
N CYS A 150 3.47 9.84 6.29
CA CYS A 150 2.32 10.70 6.57
C CYS A 150 1.84 11.44 5.31
N PHE A 151 0.65 12.02 5.40
CA PHE A 151 0.18 12.92 4.34
C PHE A 151 0.96 14.24 4.37
N ASP A 152 1.07 14.87 3.21
CA ASP A 152 1.91 16.06 2.97
C ASP A 152 1.63 17.19 3.96
N GLU A 153 0.37 17.39 4.31
CA GLU A 153 -0.09 18.45 5.21
C GLU A 153 0.49 18.34 6.63
N PHE A 154 0.96 17.13 7.01
CA PHE A 154 1.39 16.85 8.37
C PHE A 154 2.91 16.65 8.51
N THR A 155 3.66 16.73 7.44
CA THR A 155 5.12 16.48 7.45
C THR A 155 5.85 17.32 8.49
N ARG A 156 5.48 18.60 8.63
CA ARG A 156 6.09 19.52 9.59
C ARG A 156 5.82 19.20 11.06
N LEU A 157 4.85 18.33 11.36
CA LEU A 157 4.60 17.90 12.73
C LEU A 157 5.67 16.94 13.24
N PHE A 158 6.45 16.35 12.35
CA PHE A 158 7.42 15.30 12.65
C PHE A 158 8.87 15.78 12.45
N ASP A 159 9.12 17.06 12.71
CA ASP A 159 10.49 17.59 12.68
C ASP A 159 11.40 16.78 13.63
N GLY A 160 12.55 16.35 13.12
CA GLY A 160 13.49 15.48 13.85
C GLY A 160 13.31 13.98 13.56
N HIS A 161 12.25 13.56 12.92
CA HIS A 161 12.08 12.20 12.41
C HIS A 161 12.51 12.07 10.95
N ILE A 162 12.75 10.84 10.49
CA ILE A 162 12.85 10.54 9.06
C ILE A 162 11.41 10.41 8.53
N VAL A 163 10.99 11.39 7.72
CA VAL A 163 9.63 11.48 7.19
C VAL A 163 9.62 11.19 5.71
N HIS A 164 8.72 10.32 5.28
CA HIS A 164 8.41 10.12 3.86
C HIS A 164 6.97 10.57 3.59
N PRO A 165 6.76 11.66 2.81
CA PRO A 165 5.43 12.12 2.43
C PRO A 165 4.77 11.12 1.49
N LEU A 166 3.50 10.81 1.76
CA LEU A 166 2.73 9.86 0.95
C LEU A 166 1.97 10.55 -0.21
N GLY A 167 1.78 11.85 -0.12
CA GLY A 167 0.91 12.68 -0.95
C GLY A 167 -0.14 13.38 -0.09
N ALA A 168 -0.86 14.34 -0.65
CA ALA A 168 -1.95 15.02 0.05
C ALA A 168 -3.06 14.03 0.50
N SER A 169 -3.73 14.30 1.61
CA SER A 169 -4.73 13.38 2.18
C SER A 169 -5.91 13.09 1.25
N ASP A 170 -6.21 13.98 0.31
CA ASP A 170 -7.25 13.85 -0.70
C ASP A 170 -6.73 13.34 -2.07
N ASP A 171 -5.40 13.31 -2.29
CA ASP A 171 -4.79 12.81 -3.53
C ASP A 171 -4.37 11.33 -3.43
N LYS A 172 -5.36 10.44 -3.55
CA LYS A 172 -5.11 9.00 -3.52
C LYS A 172 -4.31 8.48 -4.71
N ARG A 173 -4.21 9.26 -5.79
CA ARG A 173 -3.38 8.88 -6.92
C ARG A 173 -1.90 9.05 -6.59
N ALA A 174 -1.52 10.19 -6.04
CA ALA A 174 -0.16 10.40 -5.53
C ALA A 174 0.19 9.38 -4.45
N GLN A 175 -0.70 9.15 -3.49
CA GLN A 175 -0.50 8.15 -2.43
C GLN A 175 -0.26 6.74 -2.98
N ALA A 176 -1.00 6.33 -4.01
CA ALA A 176 -0.80 5.02 -4.64
C ALA A 176 0.56 4.93 -5.36
N GLN A 177 1.03 6.02 -5.96
CA GLN A 177 2.35 6.08 -6.61
C GLN A 177 3.50 5.99 -5.60
N HIS A 178 3.34 6.56 -4.42
CA HIS A 178 4.41 6.68 -3.43
C HIS A 178 4.44 5.57 -2.39
N VAL A 179 3.37 4.78 -2.19
CA VAL A 179 3.27 3.83 -1.08
C VAL A 179 4.41 2.81 -1.03
N PHE A 180 4.85 2.30 -2.16
CA PHE A 180 5.96 1.33 -2.18
C PHE A 180 7.31 2.00 -2.06
N ASP A 181 7.49 3.18 -2.64
CA ASP A 181 8.69 3.98 -2.47
C ASP A 181 8.88 4.38 -1.00
N ALA A 182 7.81 4.85 -0.36
CA ALA A 182 7.82 5.14 1.07
C ALA A 182 8.27 3.95 1.93
N LEU A 183 7.75 2.75 1.65
CA LEU A 183 8.15 1.54 2.37
C LEU A 183 9.60 1.13 2.09
N ARG A 184 10.13 1.37 0.87
CA ARG A 184 11.51 1.04 0.50
C ARG A 184 12.53 1.98 1.12
N THR A 185 12.23 3.28 1.14
CA THR A 185 13.16 4.32 1.63
C THR A 185 13.68 4.01 3.02
N PHE A 186 12.85 3.46 3.90
CA PHE A 186 13.29 3.14 5.26
C PHE A 186 14.26 1.96 5.37
N ASP A 187 14.36 1.11 4.34
CA ASP A 187 15.34 0.02 4.31
C ASP A 187 16.80 0.51 4.24
N GLU A 188 16.99 1.75 3.83
CA GLU A 188 18.29 2.43 3.74
C GLU A 188 18.59 3.30 4.96
N THR A 189 17.72 3.28 5.96
CA THR A 189 17.82 4.07 7.19
C THR A 189 18.04 3.19 8.41
N ASN A 190 18.36 3.81 9.55
CA ASN A 190 18.54 3.13 10.83
C ASN A 190 17.30 3.29 11.75
N VAL A 191 16.09 3.45 11.17
CA VAL A 191 14.87 3.52 11.97
C VAL A 191 14.58 2.17 12.62
N GLY A 192 14.11 2.20 13.86
CA GLY A 192 13.75 1.01 14.63
C GLY A 192 12.34 0.50 14.31
N GLU A 193 11.46 1.39 13.86
CA GLU A 193 10.06 1.14 13.52
C GLU A 193 9.55 2.17 12.53
N ILE A 194 8.41 1.90 11.91
CA ILE A 194 7.76 2.80 10.96
C ILE A 194 6.30 2.98 11.36
N TRP A 195 5.87 4.23 11.45
CA TRP A 195 4.48 4.60 11.66
C TRP A 195 3.88 5.18 10.40
N ALA A 196 2.73 4.67 9.96
CA ALA A 196 2.16 5.04 8.67
C ALA A 196 0.69 5.49 8.80
N GLN A 197 0.38 6.69 8.31
CA GLN A 197 -1.00 7.11 8.08
C GLN A 197 -1.63 6.28 6.97
N CYS A 198 -2.88 5.87 7.19
CA CYS A 198 -3.66 5.10 6.22
C CYS A 198 -4.79 5.97 5.65
N PRO A 199 -4.96 6.05 4.32
CA PRO A 199 -6.13 6.71 3.75
C PRO A 199 -7.42 5.93 4.05
N ASP A 200 -8.57 6.60 3.87
CA ASP A 200 -9.86 5.92 3.87
C ASP A 200 -9.94 4.87 2.75
N SER A 201 -10.90 3.95 2.84
CA SER A 201 -11.02 2.82 1.94
C SER A 201 -11.77 3.11 0.62
N LYS A 202 -12.04 4.38 0.28
CA LYS A 202 -12.73 4.74 -0.96
C LYS A 202 -11.76 4.81 -2.13
N GLY A 203 -12.19 4.38 -3.29
CA GLY A 203 -11.41 4.41 -4.53
C GLY A 203 -10.08 3.66 -4.39
N LEU A 204 -8.98 4.28 -4.75
CA LEU A 204 -7.62 3.72 -4.60
C LEU A 204 -7.21 3.52 -3.14
N GLY A 205 -7.87 4.19 -2.18
CA GLY A 205 -7.56 4.06 -0.76
C GLY A 205 -7.67 2.63 -0.23
N LEU A 206 -8.59 1.83 -0.76
CA LEU A 206 -8.68 0.39 -0.43
C LEU A 206 -7.40 -0.35 -0.82
N ALA A 207 -6.84 -0.06 -1.98
CA ALA A 207 -5.59 -0.68 -2.44
C ALA A 207 -4.39 -0.21 -1.62
N ILE A 208 -4.26 1.09 -1.37
CA ILE A 208 -3.17 1.68 -0.58
C ILE A 208 -3.20 1.11 0.84
N GLY A 209 -4.36 1.16 1.50
CA GLY A 209 -4.54 0.63 2.85
C GLY A 209 -4.26 -0.89 2.93
N ASN A 210 -4.64 -1.66 1.91
CA ASN A 210 -4.29 -3.07 1.83
C ASN A 210 -2.77 -3.30 1.78
N ARG A 211 -2.02 -2.48 1.03
CA ARG A 211 -0.55 -2.58 0.94
C ARG A 211 0.12 -2.24 2.27
N LEU A 212 -0.27 -1.15 2.89
CA LEU A 212 0.23 -0.75 4.20
C LEU A 212 -0.08 -1.80 5.27
N LYS A 213 -1.32 -2.27 5.38
CA LYS A 213 -1.72 -3.29 6.35
C LYS A 213 -0.97 -4.60 6.16
N LYS A 214 -0.71 -5.03 4.92
CA LYS A 214 0.09 -6.22 4.64
C LYS A 214 1.58 -6.03 4.96
N ALA A 215 2.15 -4.85 4.71
CA ALA A 215 3.49 -4.51 5.16
C ALA A 215 3.63 -4.57 6.67
N ALA A 216 2.60 -4.11 7.39
CA ALA A 216 2.50 -4.15 8.84
C ALA A 216 2.16 -5.54 9.42
N GLY A 217 1.89 -6.56 8.58
CA GLY A 217 1.36 -7.83 9.08
C GLY A 217 0.03 -7.68 9.82
N PHE A 218 -0.77 -6.68 9.42
CA PHE A 218 -2.04 -6.28 10.05
C PHE A 218 -1.90 -5.73 11.48
N HIS A 219 -0.73 -5.17 11.83
CA HIS A 219 -0.60 -4.33 13.02
C HIS A 219 -1.20 -2.96 12.71
N VAL A 220 -2.44 -2.75 13.17
CA VAL A 220 -3.27 -1.57 12.86
C VAL A 220 -3.81 -0.98 14.13
N GLU A 221 -3.64 0.32 14.30
CA GLU A 221 -4.20 1.14 15.36
C GLU A 221 -5.29 2.06 14.78
N ASP A 222 -6.32 2.38 15.56
CA ASP A 222 -7.38 3.27 15.15
C ASP A 222 -7.35 4.57 15.98
N ALA A 223 -7.06 5.67 15.33
CA ALA A 223 -6.97 6.97 15.97
C ALA A 223 -8.35 7.52 16.40
N ASP A 224 -9.44 7.01 15.83
CA ASP A 224 -10.81 7.45 16.15
C ASP A 224 -11.42 6.64 17.31
N ASP A 225 -10.86 5.46 17.64
CA ASP A 225 -11.27 4.64 18.80
C ASP A 225 -10.82 5.25 20.15
N GLY A 226 -9.85 6.16 20.13
CA GLY A 226 -9.44 6.94 21.28
C GLY A 226 -10.48 7.98 21.65
N LYS A 227 -11.53 7.62 22.38
CA LYS A 227 -12.41 8.58 23.06
C LYS A 227 -11.58 9.42 24.04
N ILE A 228 -11.12 10.59 23.59
CA ILE A 228 -10.67 11.62 24.51
C ILE A 228 -11.95 12.12 25.23
N VAL A 229 -12.22 11.57 26.38
CA VAL A 229 -13.20 12.14 27.31
C VAL A 229 -12.57 13.42 27.85
N ILE A 230 -12.83 14.56 27.19
CA ILE A 230 -12.52 15.86 27.76
C ILE A 230 -13.53 16.06 28.89
N GLY A 231 -13.13 15.72 30.11
CA GLY A 231 -13.85 16.07 31.31
C GLY A 231 -13.83 17.60 31.46
N ILE A 232 -14.89 18.28 31.04
CA ILE A 232 -15.12 19.67 31.44
C ILE A 232 -15.55 19.62 32.89
N THR A 233 -14.61 19.80 33.83
CA THR A 233 -14.94 20.10 35.22
C THR A 233 -15.45 21.53 35.25
N GLY A 234 -16.75 21.69 35.16
CA GLY A 234 -17.41 22.97 35.47
C GLY A 234 -17.19 23.29 36.91
N GLY A 235 -16.28 24.20 37.22
CA GLY A 235 -16.19 24.83 38.51
C GLY A 235 -17.37 25.77 38.66
N THR A 236 -18.34 25.39 39.50
CA THR A 236 -19.29 26.34 40.08
C THR A 236 -18.60 27.04 41.20
N GLY A 237 -18.28 28.30 41.00
CA GLY A 237 -17.97 29.28 42.04
C GLY A 237 -19.09 30.31 42.09
#